data_29825ce910c78a9559e77d020691202c
#
_entry.id   29825ce910c78a9559e77d020691202c
#
_cell.length_a   1.000
_cell.length_b   1.000
_cell.length_c   1.000
_cell.angle_alpha   90.00
_cell.angle_beta   90.00
_cell.angle_gamma   90.00
#
_symmetry.space_group_name_H-M   'P 1'
#
loop_
_entity.id
_entity.type
_entity.pdbx_description
1 polymer ?
#
loop_
_entity_poly.entity_id
_entity_poly.type
_entity_poly.pdbx_seq_one_letter_code
_entity_poly.pdbx_strand_id
1 'polypeptide(L)'
;MNPSWTIVLSGLVGAVVGATAAIVAQFLANRLAFKRELLRFQIQSFERFRTEFTEDENLRRISIKKEPLSDDEIDDYLGFFEEIDLYFHRNLVDIELVDEILGDAIVSAWEDDGIRKSVGAIRGGEDDPTYFEYFEQLAKHLINKRQRRRGR
;
A
#
# COMPACT_ATOMS: atom_id res chain seq x y z
N MET A 1 -38.92 13.32 -50.21
CA MET A 1 -37.69 12.66 -49.75
C MET A 1 -37.74 11.21 -50.20
N ASN A 2 -36.68 10.73 -50.86
CA ASN A 2 -36.63 9.35 -51.33
C ASN A 2 -36.58 8.39 -50.14
N PRO A 3 -37.46 7.38 -50.03
CA PRO A 3 -37.53 6.49 -48.88
C PRO A 3 -36.22 5.72 -48.61
N SER A 4 -35.36 5.57 -49.61
CA SER A 4 -34.05 4.97 -49.48
C SER A 4 -33.06 5.77 -48.61
N TRP A 5 -33.13 7.10 -48.60
CA TRP A 5 -32.26 7.93 -47.78
C TRP A 5 -32.60 7.89 -46.30
N THR A 6 -33.87 7.73 -45.95
CA THR A 6 -34.30 7.60 -44.55
C THR A 6 -33.83 6.29 -43.93
N ILE A 7 -33.78 5.21 -44.69
CA ILE A 7 -33.28 3.92 -44.23
C ILE A 7 -31.77 3.98 -44.01
N VAL A 8 -31.02 4.60 -44.92
CA VAL A 8 -29.54 4.72 -44.78
C VAL A 8 -29.21 5.62 -43.59
N LEU A 9 -29.89 6.75 -43.42
CA LEU A 9 -29.66 7.65 -42.27
C LEU A 9 -29.98 6.96 -40.91
N SER A 10 -31.09 6.25 -40.83
CA SER A 10 -31.45 5.53 -39.60
C SER A 10 -30.46 4.41 -39.26
N GLY A 11 -29.97 3.70 -40.27
CA GLY A 11 -28.92 2.69 -40.11
C GLY A 11 -27.60 3.27 -39.61
N LEU A 12 -27.20 4.44 -40.18
CA LEU A 12 -25.98 5.13 -39.75
C LEU A 12 -26.07 5.65 -38.31
N VAL A 13 -27.21 6.26 -37.96
CA VAL A 13 -27.46 6.71 -36.58
C VAL A 13 -27.45 5.52 -35.59
N GLY A 14 -28.11 4.43 -35.96
CA GLY A 14 -28.10 3.21 -35.13
C GLY A 14 -26.71 2.62 -34.95
N ALA A 15 -25.88 2.61 -35.99
CA ALA A 15 -24.50 2.13 -35.91
C ALA A 15 -23.65 3.03 -35.02
N VAL A 16 -23.76 4.34 -35.12
CA VAL A 16 -23.01 5.29 -34.26
C VAL A 16 -23.43 5.16 -32.81
N VAL A 17 -24.72 5.10 -32.52
CA VAL A 17 -25.23 4.92 -31.15
C VAL A 17 -24.78 3.57 -30.58
N GLY A 18 -24.86 2.49 -31.35
CA GLY A 18 -24.43 1.17 -30.96
C GLY A 18 -22.92 1.10 -30.66
N ALA A 19 -22.11 1.68 -31.56
CA ALA A 19 -20.64 1.74 -31.34
C ALA A 19 -20.28 2.56 -30.09
N THR A 20 -20.94 3.69 -29.89
CA THR A 20 -20.68 4.53 -28.69
C THR A 20 -21.07 3.79 -27.40
N ALA A 21 -22.23 3.13 -27.39
CA ALA A 21 -22.67 2.32 -26.25
C ALA A 21 -21.70 1.16 -25.94
N ALA A 22 -21.20 0.49 -26.98
CA ALA A 22 -20.23 -0.60 -26.82
C ALA A 22 -18.91 -0.10 -26.24
N ILE A 23 -18.39 1.04 -26.70
CA ILE A 23 -17.16 1.66 -26.18
C ILE A 23 -17.33 2.02 -24.70
N VAL A 24 -18.45 2.67 -24.34
CA VAL A 24 -18.73 3.03 -22.95
C VAL A 24 -18.84 1.78 -22.06
N ALA A 25 -19.57 0.77 -22.53
CA ALA A 25 -19.72 -0.50 -21.80
C ALA A 25 -18.36 -1.18 -21.58
N GLN A 26 -17.52 -1.21 -22.61
CA GLN A 26 -16.17 -1.79 -22.52
C GLN A 26 -15.26 -0.99 -21.58
N PHE A 27 -15.33 0.32 -21.62
CA PHE A 27 -14.58 1.18 -20.69
C PHE A 27 -14.99 0.93 -19.23
N LEU A 28 -16.29 0.84 -18.96
CA LEU A 28 -16.80 0.54 -17.61
C LEU A 28 -16.40 -0.87 -17.15
N ALA A 29 -16.50 -1.87 -18.04
CA ALA A 29 -16.08 -3.24 -17.75
C ALA A 29 -14.60 -3.31 -17.42
N ASN A 30 -13.74 -2.67 -18.20
CA ASN A 30 -12.30 -2.60 -17.96
C ASN A 30 -11.97 -1.92 -16.63
N ARG A 31 -12.68 -0.84 -16.30
CA ARG A 31 -12.48 -0.13 -15.03
C ARG A 31 -12.89 -0.98 -13.81
N LEU A 32 -13.96 -1.75 -13.94
CA LEU A 32 -14.40 -2.69 -12.91
C LEU A 32 -13.44 -3.88 -12.77
N ALA A 33 -12.94 -4.42 -13.88
CA ALA A 33 -11.95 -5.49 -13.90
C ALA A 33 -10.65 -5.03 -13.20
N PHE A 34 -10.14 -3.85 -13.55
CA PHE A 34 -8.95 -3.28 -12.92
C PHE A 34 -9.12 -3.12 -11.40
N LYS A 35 -10.28 -2.60 -10.94
CA LYS A 35 -10.55 -2.50 -9.50
C LYS A 35 -10.57 -3.86 -8.80
N ARG A 36 -11.11 -4.88 -9.44
CA ARG A 36 -11.13 -6.25 -8.87
C ARG A 36 -9.73 -6.85 -8.79
N GLU A 37 -8.92 -6.63 -9.81
CA GLU A 37 -7.52 -7.09 -9.82
C GLU A 37 -6.70 -6.38 -8.75
N LEU A 38 -6.87 -5.06 -8.61
CA LEU A 38 -6.22 -4.29 -7.55
C LEU A 38 -6.61 -4.81 -6.16
N LEU A 39 -7.89 -5.05 -5.91
CA LEU A 39 -8.36 -5.61 -4.64
C LEU A 39 -7.79 -7.00 -4.36
N ARG A 40 -7.73 -7.86 -5.37
CA ARG A 40 -7.10 -9.19 -5.24
C ARG A 40 -5.62 -9.07 -4.90
N PHE A 41 -4.91 -8.18 -5.59
CA PHE A 41 -3.51 -7.92 -5.33
C PHE A 41 -3.30 -7.39 -3.90
N GLN A 42 -4.13 -6.46 -3.44
CA GLN A 42 -4.09 -5.93 -2.08
C GLN A 42 -4.26 -7.03 -1.04
N ILE A 43 -5.27 -7.89 -1.20
CA ILE A 43 -5.52 -9.02 -0.28
C ILE A 43 -4.34 -9.99 -0.28
N GLN A 44 -3.83 -10.38 -1.44
CA GLN A 44 -2.70 -11.32 -1.54
C GLN A 44 -1.41 -10.75 -0.95
N SER A 45 -1.08 -9.49 -1.25
CA SER A 45 0.08 -8.82 -0.66
C SER A 45 -0.03 -8.75 0.85
N PHE A 46 -1.23 -8.51 1.33
CA PHE A 46 -1.53 -8.38 2.73
C PHE A 46 -1.44 -9.71 3.48
N GLU A 47 -1.99 -10.78 2.91
CA GLU A 47 -1.84 -12.13 3.45
C GLU A 47 -0.36 -12.54 3.48
N ARG A 48 0.40 -12.19 2.44
CA ARG A 48 1.84 -12.41 2.41
C ARG A 48 2.55 -11.69 3.56
N PHE A 49 2.35 -10.38 3.73
CA PHE A 49 2.97 -9.60 4.81
C PHE A 49 2.58 -10.11 6.19
N ARG A 50 1.31 -10.45 6.38
CA ARG A 50 0.85 -11.03 7.64
C ARG A 50 1.53 -12.37 7.92
N THR A 51 1.60 -13.25 6.94
CA THR A 51 2.24 -14.56 7.05
C THR A 51 3.72 -14.39 7.35
N GLU A 52 4.43 -13.57 6.58
CA GLU A 52 5.83 -13.29 6.77
C GLU A 52 6.11 -12.74 8.18
N PHE A 53 5.34 -11.76 8.64
CA PHE A 53 5.49 -11.20 9.98
C PHE A 53 5.21 -12.21 11.10
N THR A 54 4.27 -13.15 10.90
CA THR A 54 3.90 -14.14 11.93
C THR A 54 4.73 -15.42 11.90
N GLU A 55 5.23 -15.81 10.73
CA GLU A 55 5.98 -17.05 10.54
C GLU A 55 7.49 -16.83 10.59
N ASP A 56 7.97 -15.62 10.26
CA ASP A 56 9.38 -15.29 10.45
C ASP A 56 9.71 -15.20 11.92
N GLU A 57 10.54 -16.14 12.38
CA GLU A 57 10.93 -16.26 13.79
C GLU A 57 11.73 -15.03 14.23
N ASN A 58 12.53 -14.42 13.34
CA ASN A 58 13.32 -13.23 13.64
C ASN A 58 12.41 -12.02 13.81
N LEU A 59 11.52 -11.72 12.86
CA LEU A 59 10.59 -10.60 12.95
C LEU A 59 9.71 -10.70 14.20
N ARG A 60 9.20 -11.90 14.49
CA ARG A 60 8.40 -12.15 15.70
C ARG A 60 9.20 -11.99 16.97
N ARG A 61 10.44 -12.50 17.01
CA ARG A 61 11.35 -12.37 18.15
C ARG A 61 11.65 -10.91 18.42
N ILE A 62 11.96 -10.12 17.40
CA ILE A 62 12.27 -8.70 17.50
C ILE A 62 11.06 -7.93 18.04
N SER A 63 9.87 -8.17 17.52
CA SER A 63 8.64 -7.47 17.97
C SER A 63 8.29 -7.71 19.45
N ILE A 64 8.77 -8.80 20.05
CA ILE A 64 8.51 -9.20 21.43
C ILE A 64 9.71 -8.90 22.35
N LYS A 65 10.91 -8.79 21.77
CA LYS A 65 12.17 -8.66 22.51
C LYS A 65 12.27 -7.30 23.18
N LYS A 66 12.62 -7.30 24.48
CA LYS A 66 12.91 -6.08 25.24
C LYS A 66 14.41 -5.76 25.33
N GLU A 67 15.24 -6.58 24.70
CA GLU A 67 16.70 -6.41 24.69
C GLU A 67 17.14 -5.54 23.51
N PRO A 68 18.29 -4.88 23.61
CA PRO A 68 18.85 -4.15 22.48
C PRO A 68 19.02 -5.04 21.26
N LEU A 69 18.61 -4.57 20.11
CA LEU A 69 18.75 -5.25 18.83
C LEU A 69 20.15 -4.99 18.26
N SER A 70 20.70 -5.95 17.53
CA SER A 70 21.88 -5.73 16.71
C SER A 70 21.51 -4.91 15.47
N ASP A 71 22.51 -4.29 14.83
CA ASP A 71 22.27 -3.49 13.62
C ASP A 71 21.66 -4.34 12.50
N ASP A 72 22.11 -5.60 12.31
CA ASP A 72 21.54 -6.53 11.33
C ASP A 72 20.06 -6.86 11.63
N GLU A 73 19.72 -7.07 12.91
CA GLU A 73 18.32 -7.32 13.32
C GLU A 73 17.44 -6.09 13.07
N ILE A 74 17.97 -4.89 13.25
CA ILE A 74 17.26 -3.65 12.97
C ILE A 74 17.05 -3.48 11.46
N ASP A 75 18.08 -3.78 10.67
CA ASP A 75 18.04 -3.68 9.23
C ASP A 75 16.96 -4.60 8.63
N ASP A 76 16.96 -5.87 8.99
CA ASP A 76 15.95 -6.84 8.57
C ASP A 76 14.53 -6.41 8.98
N TYR A 77 14.37 -5.95 10.22
CA TYR A 77 13.07 -5.57 10.77
C TYR A 77 12.51 -4.31 10.12
N LEU A 78 13.33 -3.29 9.93
CA LEU A 78 12.93 -2.05 9.31
C LEU A 78 12.78 -2.21 7.79
N GLY A 79 13.62 -3.02 7.15
CA GLY A 79 13.51 -3.36 5.74
C GLY A 79 12.16 -3.99 5.38
N PHE A 80 11.64 -4.85 6.25
CA PHE A 80 10.29 -5.39 6.09
C PHE A 80 9.21 -4.28 6.07
N PHE A 81 9.28 -3.29 6.95
CA PHE A 81 8.33 -2.18 6.95
C PHE A 81 8.53 -1.19 5.80
N GLU A 82 9.77 -1.01 5.35
CA GLU A 82 10.09 -0.24 4.13
C GLU A 82 9.39 -0.83 2.91
N GLU A 83 9.38 -2.15 2.75
CA GLU A 83 8.67 -2.80 1.66
C GLU A 83 7.16 -2.50 1.72
N ILE A 84 6.56 -2.56 2.90
CA ILE A 84 5.13 -2.26 3.08
C ILE A 84 4.82 -0.80 2.70
N ASP A 85 5.66 0.14 3.14
CA ASP A 85 5.45 1.55 2.81
C ASP A 85 5.59 1.83 1.31
N LEU A 86 6.52 1.16 0.63
CA LEU A 86 6.64 1.23 -0.82
C LEU A 86 5.34 0.82 -1.53
N TYR A 87 4.66 -0.23 -1.05
CA TYR A 87 3.36 -0.64 -1.57
C TYR A 87 2.27 0.38 -1.24
N PHE A 88 2.30 0.96 -0.07
CA PHE A 88 1.37 2.02 0.33
C PHE A 88 1.53 3.26 -0.56
N HIS A 89 2.75 3.77 -0.76
CA HIS A 89 3.03 4.93 -1.61
C HIS A 89 2.61 4.73 -3.07
N ARG A 90 2.63 3.49 -3.55
CA ARG A 90 2.15 3.14 -4.88
C ARG A 90 0.63 2.92 -4.95
N ASN A 91 -0.10 3.18 -3.88
CA ASN A 91 -1.53 2.89 -3.73
C ASN A 91 -1.90 1.42 -4.00
N LEU A 92 -0.98 0.51 -3.75
CA LEU A 92 -1.17 -0.93 -3.90
C LEU A 92 -1.73 -1.56 -2.63
N VAL A 93 -1.57 -0.91 -1.48
CA VAL A 93 -2.08 -1.36 -0.17
C VAL A 93 -2.79 -0.20 0.51
N ASP A 94 -3.91 -0.50 1.18
CA ASP A 94 -4.68 0.48 1.93
C ASP A 94 -4.07 0.69 3.33
N ILE A 95 -3.92 1.95 3.74
CA ILE A 95 -3.38 2.31 5.05
C ILE A 95 -4.27 1.85 6.22
N GLU A 96 -5.58 1.70 6.00
CA GLU A 96 -6.47 1.20 7.03
C GLU A 96 -6.14 -0.26 7.36
N LEU A 97 -5.83 -1.02 6.33
CA LEU A 97 -5.47 -2.42 6.42
C LEU A 97 -4.09 -2.61 7.07
N VAL A 98 -3.11 -1.76 6.70
CA VAL A 98 -1.78 -1.74 7.34
C VAL A 98 -1.90 -1.42 8.84
N ASP A 99 -2.71 -0.40 9.19
CA ASP A 99 -2.92 0.02 10.58
C ASP A 99 -3.58 -1.08 11.42
N GLU A 100 -4.53 -1.83 10.84
CA GLU A 100 -5.27 -2.87 11.55
C GLU A 100 -4.37 -4.07 11.93
N ILE A 101 -3.44 -4.45 11.08
CA ILE A 101 -2.66 -5.68 11.28
C ILE A 101 -1.24 -5.42 11.78
N LEU A 102 -0.56 -4.41 11.25
CA LEU A 102 0.85 -4.13 11.55
C LEU A 102 1.05 -2.79 12.26
N GLY A 103 0.00 -1.99 12.40
CA GLY A 103 0.12 -0.63 12.89
C GLY A 103 0.73 -0.52 14.28
N ASP A 104 0.44 -1.47 15.18
CA ASP A 104 1.04 -1.48 16.52
C ASP A 104 2.54 -1.82 16.47
N ALA A 105 2.94 -2.75 15.63
CA ALA A 105 4.34 -3.12 15.45
C ALA A 105 5.14 -1.96 14.86
N ILE A 106 4.62 -1.31 13.80
CA ILE A 106 5.25 -0.17 13.13
C ILE A 106 5.40 1.01 14.10
N VAL A 107 4.34 1.36 14.83
CA VAL A 107 4.37 2.48 15.77
C VAL A 107 5.32 2.18 16.93
N SER A 108 5.26 0.97 17.50
CA SER A 108 6.15 0.57 18.59
C SER A 108 7.61 0.56 18.17
N ALA A 109 7.91 0.10 16.95
CA ALA A 109 9.26 0.12 16.40
C ALA A 109 9.79 1.57 16.27
N TRP A 110 8.95 2.49 15.79
CA TRP A 110 9.34 3.90 15.67
C TRP A 110 9.46 4.62 17.02
N GLU A 111 8.66 4.25 18.01
CA GLU A 111 8.71 4.83 19.36
C GLU A 111 9.88 4.28 20.19
N ASP A 112 10.53 3.20 19.76
CA ASP A 112 11.71 2.64 20.42
C ASP A 112 12.94 3.55 20.23
N ASP A 113 13.51 4.00 21.36
CA ASP A 113 14.67 4.90 21.35
C ASP A 113 15.94 4.23 20.83
N GLY A 114 16.07 2.90 20.99
CA GLY A 114 17.20 2.11 20.47
C GLY A 114 17.16 2.09 18.95
N ILE A 115 16.01 1.74 18.37
CA ILE A 115 15.80 1.72 16.93
C ILE A 115 16.03 3.11 16.32
N ARG A 116 15.49 4.17 16.91
CA ARG A 116 15.70 5.54 16.42
C ARG A 116 17.16 5.99 16.46
N LYS A 117 17.91 5.59 17.49
CA LYS A 117 19.34 5.86 17.58
C LYS A 117 20.13 5.13 16.51
N SER A 118 19.82 3.85 16.27
CA SER A 118 20.50 3.05 15.23
C SER A 118 20.19 3.59 13.84
N VAL A 119 18.94 3.93 13.54
CA VAL A 119 18.57 4.61 12.27
C VAL A 119 19.35 5.92 12.12
N GLY A 120 19.47 6.72 13.19
CA GLY A 120 20.24 7.95 13.17
C GLY A 120 21.74 7.72 12.96
N ALA A 121 22.30 6.67 13.54
CA ALA A 121 23.70 6.30 13.37
C ALA A 121 23.99 5.79 11.94
N ILE A 122 23.13 4.97 11.36
CA ILE A 122 23.25 4.49 9.98
C ILE A 122 23.20 5.68 9.01
N ARG A 123 22.22 6.56 9.13
CA ARG A 123 22.11 7.77 8.29
C ARG A 123 23.29 8.74 8.42
N GLY A 124 23.92 8.77 9.58
CA GLY A 124 25.10 9.62 9.83
C GLY A 124 26.42 8.99 9.41
N GLY A 125 26.48 7.65 9.29
CA GLY A 125 27.68 6.90 8.92
C GLY A 125 27.75 6.53 7.44
N GLU A 126 26.62 6.38 6.79
CA GLU A 126 26.50 6.14 5.36
C GLU A 126 26.11 7.44 4.65
N ASP A 127 26.58 7.63 3.41
CA ASP A 127 26.23 8.80 2.59
C ASP A 127 24.76 8.77 2.07
N ASP A 128 23.88 8.05 2.76
CA ASP A 128 22.46 7.95 2.45
C ASP A 128 21.56 8.42 3.61
N PRO A 129 21.22 9.72 3.64
CA PRO A 129 20.33 10.26 4.66
C PRO A 129 18.88 9.77 4.53
N THR A 130 18.54 9.07 3.43
CA THR A 130 17.17 8.59 3.15
C THR A 130 16.93 7.16 3.65
N TYR A 131 17.96 6.52 4.22
CA TYR A 131 17.85 5.16 4.74
C TYR A 131 16.70 5.03 5.75
N PHE A 132 15.77 4.12 5.52
CA PHE A 132 14.50 3.96 6.27
C PHE A 132 13.59 5.20 6.29
N GLU A 133 13.67 6.07 5.29
CA GLU A 133 12.78 7.24 5.20
C GLU A 133 11.31 6.82 5.02
N TYR A 134 11.05 5.80 4.23
CA TYR A 134 9.70 5.29 4.00
C TYR A 134 9.09 4.71 5.28
N PHE A 135 9.83 3.88 6.02
CA PHE A 135 9.38 3.40 7.32
C PHE A 135 9.04 4.56 8.29
N GLU A 136 9.89 5.58 8.36
CA GLU A 136 9.63 6.77 9.19
C GLU A 136 8.36 7.49 8.78
N GLN A 137 8.15 7.66 7.47
CA GLN A 137 6.95 8.32 6.93
C GLN A 137 5.69 7.52 7.25
N LEU A 138 5.72 6.21 7.08
CA LEU A 138 4.62 5.30 7.41
C LEU A 138 4.27 5.38 8.90
N ALA A 139 5.27 5.27 9.78
CA ALA A 139 5.06 5.33 11.21
C ALA A 139 4.45 6.69 11.64
N LYS A 140 4.98 7.80 11.15
CA LYS A 140 4.43 9.14 11.41
C LYS A 140 3.00 9.29 10.89
N HIS A 141 2.71 8.74 9.72
CA HIS A 141 1.36 8.75 9.16
C HIS A 141 0.36 8.01 10.08
N LEU A 142 0.73 6.83 10.54
CA LEU A 142 -0.10 6.02 11.45
C LEU A 142 -0.30 6.72 12.81
N ILE A 143 0.75 7.27 13.40
CA ILE A 143 0.66 8.04 14.66
C ILE A 143 -0.30 9.22 14.52
N ASN A 144 -0.14 10.03 13.48
CA ASN A 144 -1.00 11.19 13.24
C ASN A 144 -2.47 10.79 13.02
N LYS A 145 -2.71 9.70 12.29
CA LYS A 145 -4.05 9.15 12.08
C LYS A 145 -4.70 8.70 13.38
N ARG A 146 -3.96 8.00 14.25
CA ARG A 146 -4.44 7.54 15.55
C ARG A 146 -4.73 8.69 16.51
N GLN A 147 -3.91 9.74 16.51
CA GLN A 147 -4.15 10.94 17.30
C GLN A 147 -5.44 11.67 16.88
N ARG A 148 -5.69 11.80 15.57
CA ARG A 148 -6.93 12.38 15.05
C ARG A 148 -8.18 11.60 15.43
N ARG A 149 -8.08 10.26 15.55
CA ARG A 149 -9.19 9.41 16.01
C ARG A 149 -9.48 9.57 17.51
N ARG A 150 -8.46 9.80 18.34
CA ARG A 150 -8.60 9.98 19.79
C ARG A 150 -9.11 11.37 20.17
N GLY A 151 -8.95 12.36 19.31
CA GLY A 151 -9.38 13.75 19.53
C GLY A 151 -10.83 14.05 19.09
N ARG A 152 -11.55 13.03 18.62
CA ARG A 152 -12.97 13.11 18.27
C ARG A 152 -13.80 12.34 19.26
#